data_ba208bebe856aa6b0851c6be637f510d
#
_entry.id   ba208bebe856aa6b0851c6be637f510d
#
_cell.length_a   1.000
_cell.length_b   1.000
_cell.length_c   1.000
_cell.angle_alpha   90.00
_cell.angle_beta   90.00
_cell.angle_gamma   90.00
#
_symmetry.space_group_name_H-M   'P 1'
#
loop_
_entity.id
_entity.type
_entity.pdbx_description
1 polymer ?
#
loop_
_entity_poly.entity_id
_entity_poly.type
_entity_poly.pdbx_seq_one_letter_code
_entity_poly.pdbx_strand_id
1 'polypeptide(L)'
;SWTQVETGSAITWKYPSCILKGDNSIGEFYSVAVTNNYQQADTGTKMIHIGKNTKSKIISKGISAGFSQNSYRGHVNVMKRAKNSRNFSQCDSLLLGNKCGAHTFPYIDIENKSSMVEHEATTSKIGEDQIFYCLQRGIDEENAIALIVNGYAKEVLKQLPMEFSVEAQKLLSLTLEGSVG
;
A
#
# COMPACT_ATOMS: atom_id res chain seq x y z
N SER A 1 10.49 7.86 -8.96
CA SER A 1 9.64 7.51 -7.80
C SER A 1 8.21 7.91 -8.06
N TRP A 2 7.26 7.07 -7.67
CA TRP A 2 5.83 7.33 -7.76
C TRP A 2 5.20 7.11 -6.38
N THR A 3 4.57 8.15 -5.83
CA THR A 3 3.83 8.07 -4.56
C THR A 3 2.38 8.42 -4.80
N GLN A 4 1.45 7.60 -4.28
CA GLN A 4 0.01 7.82 -4.43
C GLN A 4 -0.76 7.57 -3.12
N VAL A 5 -1.82 8.35 -2.95
CA VAL A 5 -2.82 8.19 -1.90
C VAL A 5 -4.18 8.10 -2.58
N GLU A 6 -4.94 7.07 -2.30
CA GLU A 6 -6.21 6.77 -2.93
C GLU A 6 -7.30 6.63 -1.88
N THR A 7 -8.32 7.45 -1.99
CA THR A 7 -9.46 7.47 -1.09
C THR A 7 -10.68 8.14 -1.73
N GLY A 8 -11.85 7.92 -1.18
CA GLY A 8 -13.09 8.67 -1.46
C GLY A 8 -13.94 8.17 -2.64
N SER A 9 -13.41 7.48 -3.61
CA SER A 9 -14.18 6.96 -4.75
C SER A 9 -14.95 5.70 -4.38
N ALA A 10 -16.16 5.55 -4.94
CA ALA A 10 -16.94 4.31 -4.81
C ALA A 10 -16.19 3.12 -5.42
N ILE A 11 -15.55 3.34 -6.57
CA ILE A 11 -14.69 2.37 -7.25
C ILE A 11 -13.39 3.05 -7.65
N THR A 12 -12.27 2.50 -7.21
CA THR A 12 -10.93 2.92 -7.62
C THR A 12 -10.27 1.81 -8.41
N TRP A 13 -9.76 2.14 -9.60
CA TRP A 13 -9.05 1.20 -10.45
C TRP A 13 -7.80 1.85 -11.03
N LYS A 14 -6.61 1.52 -10.51
CA LYS A 14 -5.38 2.25 -10.86
C LYS A 14 -4.13 1.37 -10.81
N TYR A 15 -3.44 1.30 -11.96
CA TYR A 15 -2.24 0.49 -12.14
C TYR A 15 -1.12 1.27 -12.85
N PRO A 16 -0.38 2.15 -12.17
CA PRO A 16 0.81 2.76 -12.74
C PRO A 16 1.88 1.72 -13.04
N SER A 17 2.65 1.95 -14.09
CA SER A 17 3.74 1.06 -14.49
C SER A 17 5.05 1.80 -14.64
N CYS A 18 6.16 1.14 -14.28
CA CYS A 18 7.50 1.63 -14.47
C CYS A 18 8.32 0.63 -15.28
N ILE A 19 8.91 1.08 -16.37
CA ILE A 19 9.78 0.28 -17.23
C ILE A 19 11.23 0.71 -17.02
N LEU A 20 12.02 -0.14 -16.38
CA LEU A 20 13.44 0.07 -16.08
C LEU A 20 14.27 -0.34 -17.29
N LYS A 21 14.33 0.55 -18.31
CA LYS A 21 14.92 0.28 -19.61
C LYS A 21 16.43 0.45 -19.64
N GLY A 22 16.94 1.48 -18.96
CA GLY A 22 18.37 1.77 -18.88
C GLY A 22 19.10 0.89 -17.86
N ASP A 23 20.38 0.64 -18.09
CA ASP A 23 21.22 -0.03 -17.10
C ASP A 23 21.35 0.83 -15.83
N ASN A 24 21.37 0.20 -14.66
CA ASN A 24 21.42 0.82 -13.33
C ASN A 24 20.19 1.72 -12.99
N SER A 25 19.10 1.65 -13.75
CA SER A 25 17.90 2.43 -13.42
C SER A 25 17.22 1.93 -12.15
N ILE A 26 16.61 2.88 -11.42
CA ILE A 26 15.93 2.63 -10.15
C ILE A 26 14.48 3.09 -10.30
N GLY A 27 13.55 2.26 -9.85
CA GLY A 27 12.12 2.57 -9.80
C GLY A 27 11.55 2.33 -8.41
N GLU A 28 10.83 3.30 -7.87
CA GLU A 28 10.21 3.19 -6.56
C GLU A 28 8.72 3.50 -6.65
N PHE A 29 7.92 2.71 -5.95
CA PHE A 29 6.49 2.87 -5.88
C PHE A 29 6.04 2.80 -4.42
N TYR A 30 5.33 3.83 -4.00
CA TYR A 30 4.74 3.95 -2.68
C TYR A 30 3.25 4.23 -2.80
N SER A 31 2.41 3.43 -2.17
CA SER A 31 0.97 3.62 -2.22
C SER A 31 0.29 3.40 -0.88
N VAL A 32 -0.74 4.17 -0.61
CA VAL A 32 -1.73 3.88 0.40
C VAL A 32 -3.13 4.02 -0.20
N ALA A 33 -3.94 2.98 -0.06
CA ALA A 33 -5.33 2.96 -0.48
C ALA A 33 -6.24 2.76 0.75
N VAL A 34 -7.16 3.68 0.97
CA VAL A 34 -8.10 3.64 2.10
C VAL A 34 -9.52 3.57 1.58
N THR A 35 -10.23 2.55 2.01
CA THR A 35 -11.61 2.30 1.64
C THR A 35 -12.49 2.14 2.88
N ASN A 36 -13.70 2.67 2.82
CA ASN A 36 -14.72 2.58 3.87
C ASN A 36 -16.09 2.30 3.26
N ASN A 37 -17.07 2.01 4.10
CA ASN A 37 -18.44 1.70 3.69
C ASN A 37 -18.47 0.56 2.65
N TYR A 38 -19.01 0.83 1.45
CA TYR A 38 -19.08 -0.13 0.33
C TYR A 38 -18.09 0.17 -0.79
N GLN A 39 -17.07 0.99 -0.51
CA GLN A 39 -16.05 1.32 -1.50
C GLN A 39 -15.24 0.09 -1.92
N GLN A 40 -14.82 0.09 -3.17
CA GLN A 40 -13.97 -0.96 -3.73
C GLN A 40 -12.75 -0.33 -4.37
N ALA A 41 -11.57 -0.78 -3.96
CA ALA A 41 -10.32 -0.39 -4.59
C ALA A 41 -9.60 -1.61 -5.15
N ASP A 42 -9.25 -1.55 -6.43
CA ASP A 42 -8.37 -2.52 -7.06
C ASP A 42 -7.19 -1.75 -7.63
N THR A 43 -6.09 -1.74 -6.89
CA THR A 43 -4.91 -0.94 -7.17
C THR A 43 -3.71 -1.83 -7.36
N GLY A 44 -2.63 -1.29 -7.87
CA GLY A 44 -1.42 -2.05 -8.04
C GLY A 44 -0.35 -1.32 -8.83
N THR A 45 0.70 -2.04 -9.17
CA THR A 45 1.77 -1.50 -9.99
C THR A 45 2.47 -2.57 -10.81
N LYS A 46 3.13 -2.14 -11.89
CA LYS A 46 4.03 -2.98 -12.69
C LYS A 46 5.45 -2.45 -12.60
N MET A 47 6.41 -3.33 -12.31
CA MET A 47 7.83 -3.05 -12.43
C MET A 47 8.43 -4.00 -13.46
N ILE A 48 8.87 -3.46 -14.60
CA ILE A 48 9.42 -4.24 -15.72
C ILE A 48 10.91 -3.93 -15.82
N HIS A 49 11.74 -4.90 -15.51
CA HIS A 49 13.20 -4.80 -15.58
C HIS A 49 13.70 -5.25 -16.96
N ILE A 50 14.33 -4.33 -17.70
CA ILE A 50 14.89 -4.58 -19.02
C ILE A 50 16.40 -4.36 -19.02
N GLY A 51 16.90 -3.30 -18.40
CA GLY A 51 18.32 -2.98 -18.25
C GLY A 51 19.01 -3.89 -17.22
N LYS A 52 20.32 -3.87 -17.22
CA LYS A 52 21.15 -4.60 -16.25
C LYS A 52 21.27 -3.81 -14.94
N ASN A 53 21.48 -4.51 -13.82
CA ASN A 53 21.67 -3.93 -12.49
C ASN A 53 20.53 -3.02 -12.07
N THR A 54 19.33 -3.22 -12.58
CA THR A 54 18.16 -2.38 -12.26
C THR A 54 17.60 -2.74 -10.88
N LYS A 55 17.05 -1.75 -10.20
CA LYS A 55 16.47 -1.94 -8.87
C LYS A 55 15.04 -1.40 -8.83
N SER A 56 14.16 -2.12 -8.17
CA SER A 56 12.82 -1.60 -7.86
C SER A 56 12.42 -1.87 -6.42
N LYS A 57 11.62 -0.94 -5.87
CA LYS A 57 11.03 -1.05 -4.55
C LYS A 57 9.54 -0.76 -4.64
N ILE A 58 8.72 -1.60 -4.04
CA ILE A 58 7.28 -1.44 -3.95
C ILE A 58 6.88 -1.49 -2.47
N ILE A 59 6.25 -0.43 -2.00
CA ILE A 59 5.61 -0.39 -0.68
C ILE A 59 4.15 -0.03 -0.88
N SER A 60 3.26 -0.96 -0.58
CA SER A 60 1.82 -0.77 -0.71
C SER A 60 1.12 -1.03 0.62
N LYS A 61 0.33 -0.08 1.07
CA LYS A 61 -0.47 -0.16 2.29
C LYS A 61 -1.95 -0.08 1.92
N GLY A 62 -2.71 -1.11 2.26
CA GLY A 62 -4.17 -1.13 2.09
C GLY A 62 -4.85 -0.96 3.45
N ILE A 63 -5.90 -0.15 3.53
CA ILE A 63 -6.71 0.01 4.74
C ILE A 63 -8.16 -0.15 4.33
N SER A 64 -8.85 -1.10 4.95
CA SER A 64 -10.25 -1.40 4.67
C SER A 64 -11.09 -1.31 5.93
N ALA A 65 -12.22 -0.60 5.84
CA ALA A 65 -13.18 -0.43 6.92
C ALA A 65 -14.62 -0.71 6.45
N GLY A 66 -15.54 -0.93 7.37
CA GLY A 66 -16.94 -1.16 7.08
C GLY A 66 -17.18 -2.44 6.28
N PHE A 67 -17.72 -2.31 5.07
CA PHE A 67 -17.98 -3.40 4.11
C PHE A 67 -17.09 -3.30 2.87
N SER A 68 -16.06 -2.48 2.92
CA SER A 68 -15.22 -2.18 1.77
C SER A 68 -14.30 -3.35 1.41
N GLN A 69 -13.85 -3.34 0.16
CA GLN A 69 -12.91 -4.34 -0.38
C GLN A 69 -11.72 -3.64 -1.01
N ASN A 70 -10.53 -4.02 -0.61
CA ASN A 70 -9.29 -3.48 -1.14
C ASN A 70 -8.46 -4.60 -1.74
N SER A 71 -8.08 -4.47 -3.00
CA SER A 71 -7.24 -5.42 -3.71
C SER A 71 -5.96 -4.75 -4.18
N TYR A 72 -4.84 -5.42 -3.99
CA TYR A 72 -3.55 -5.01 -4.56
C TYR A 72 -3.06 -6.04 -5.58
N ARG A 73 -2.69 -5.57 -6.79
CA ARG A 73 -2.11 -6.40 -7.85
C ARG A 73 -0.70 -5.91 -8.16
N GLY A 74 0.29 -6.69 -7.75
CA GLY A 74 1.70 -6.41 -8.03
C GLY A 74 2.20 -7.24 -9.20
N HIS A 75 2.77 -6.60 -10.22
CA HIS A 75 3.41 -7.29 -11.33
C HIS A 75 4.89 -6.93 -11.39
N VAL A 76 5.76 -7.90 -11.19
CA VAL A 76 7.21 -7.76 -11.36
C VAL A 76 7.66 -8.69 -12.46
N ASN A 77 8.22 -8.11 -13.52
CA ASN A 77 8.79 -8.88 -14.64
C ASN A 77 10.28 -8.55 -14.78
N VAL A 78 11.11 -9.57 -14.76
CA VAL A 78 12.56 -9.46 -14.97
C VAL A 78 12.92 -10.17 -16.26
N MET A 79 13.16 -9.40 -17.32
CA MET A 79 13.44 -9.93 -18.63
C MET A 79 14.79 -10.63 -18.71
N LYS A 80 14.96 -11.53 -19.66
CA LYS A 80 16.16 -12.36 -19.88
C LYS A 80 17.47 -11.58 -19.91
N ARG A 81 17.48 -10.36 -20.43
CA ARG A 81 18.68 -9.51 -20.49
C ARG A 81 18.97 -8.70 -19.23
N ALA A 82 18.01 -8.61 -18.30
CA ALA A 82 18.07 -7.81 -17.06
C ALA A 82 18.93 -8.54 -15.99
N LYS A 83 20.24 -8.64 -16.24
CA LYS A 83 21.18 -9.29 -15.32
C LYS A 83 21.32 -8.50 -14.02
N ASN A 84 21.46 -9.22 -12.89
CA ASN A 84 21.70 -8.67 -11.55
C ASN A 84 20.62 -7.67 -11.09
N SER A 85 19.41 -7.80 -11.59
CA SER A 85 18.29 -6.93 -11.18
C SER A 85 17.77 -7.36 -9.80
N ARG A 86 17.26 -6.39 -9.05
CA ARG A 86 16.67 -6.62 -7.73
C ARG A 86 15.32 -5.95 -7.61
N ASN A 87 14.36 -6.67 -7.03
CA ASN A 87 13.09 -6.12 -6.59
C ASN A 87 12.85 -6.46 -5.13
N PHE A 88 12.30 -5.50 -4.40
CA PHE A 88 11.70 -5.70 -3.09
C PHE A 88 10.26 -5.20 -3.15
N SER A 89 9.31 -6.03 -2.76
CA SER A 89 7.88 -5.70 -2.71
C SER A 89 7.32 -6.03 -1.34
N GLN A 90 6.70 -5.05 -0.70
CA GLN A 90 5.99 -5.21 0.56
C GLN A 90 4.56 -4.72 0.40
N CYS A 91 3.58 -5.59 0.69
CA CYS A 91 2.16 -5.33 0.54
C CYS A 91 1.44 -5.65 1.83
N ASP A 92 1.15 -4.62 2.61
CA ASP A 92 0.51 -4.79 3.91
C ASP A 92 -0.92 -4.30 3.87
N SER A 93 -1.81 -5.00 4.55
CA SER A 93 -3.23 -4.67 4.67
C SER A 93 -3.66 -4.57 6.13
N LEU A 94 -4.42 -3.54 6.45
CA LEU A 94 -5.00 -3.29 7.76
C LEU A 94 -6.53 -3.32 7.67
N LEU A 95 -7.17 -4.14 8.49
CA LEU A 95 -8.61 -4.30 8.53
C LEU A 95 -9.20 -3.65 9.78
N LEU A 96 -10.23 -2.82 9.58
CA LEU A 96 -11.03 -2.20 10.62
C LEU A 96 -12.44 -2.80 10.58
N GLY A 97 -12.70 -3.75 11.47
CA GLY A 97 -13.98 -4.45 11.53
C GLY A 97 -13.94 -5.88 10.98
N ASN A 98 -15.14 -6.47 10.85
CA ASN A 98 -15.29 -7.90 10.53
C ASN A 98 -15.85 -8.17 9.11
N LYS A 99 -16.30 -7.12 8.41
CA LYS A 99 -17.00 -7.26 7.13
C LYS A 99 -16.24 -6.67 5.95
N CYS A 100 -15.13 -5.98 6.20
CA CYS A 100 -14.22 -5.52 5.17
C CYS A 100 -13.24 -6.62 4.75
N GLY A 101 -12.65 -6.46 3.57
CA GLY A 101 -11.69 -7.41 3.02
C GLY A 101 -10.46 -6.77 2.41
N ALA A 102 -9.39 -7.57 2.37
CA ALA A 102 -8.16 -7.21 1.67
C ALA A 102 -7.65 -8.43 0.90
N HIS A 103 -7.19 -8.17 -0.32
CA HIS A 103 -6.72 -9.20 -1.23
C HIS A 103 -5.41 -8.79 -1.88
N THR A 104 -4.44 -9.70 -1.98
CA THR A 104 -3.16 -9.44 -2.63
C THR A 104 -2.92 -10.47 -3.73
N PHE A 105 -2.64 -9.98 -4.95
CA PHE A 105 -2.43 -10.81 -6.12
C PHE A 105 -1.04 -10.51 -6.73
N PRO A 106 0.03 -11.15 -6.24
CA PRO A 106 1.35 -11.00 -6.82
C PRO A 106 1.46 -11.78 -8.12
N TYR A 107 2.02 -11.16 -9.15
CA TYR A 107 2.46 -11.82 -10.37
C TYR A 107 3.95 -11.54 -10.57
N ILE A 108 4.77 -12.60 -10.49
CA ILE A 108 6.22 -12.49 -10.54
C ILE A 108 6.72 -13.40 -11.64
N ASP A 109 7.38 -12.81 -12.64
CA ASP A 109 8.00 -13.52 -13.76
C ASP A 109 9.48 -13.17 -13.86
N ILE A 110 10.35 -14.16 -13.70
CA ILE A 110 11.82 -13.98 -13.66
C ILE A 110 12.46 -14.85 -14.73
N GLU A 111 12.86 -14.22 -15.83
CA GLU A 111 13.56 -14.90 -16.92
C GLU A 111 15.09 -14.93 -16.73
N ASN A 112 15.65 -14.23 -15.75
CA ASN A 112 17.08 -14.14 -15.52
C ASN A 112 17.51 -14.66 -14.13
N LYS A 113 18.31 -15.73 -14.10
CA LYS A 113 18.73 -16.42 -12.87
C LYS A 113 19.66 -15.61 -11.96
N SER A 114 20.28 -14.53 -12.44
CA SER A 114 21.14 -13.67 -11.62
C SER A 114 20.37 -12.60 -10.86
N SER A 115 19.06 -12.53 -11.02
CA SER A 115 18.20 -11.54 -10.38
C SER A 115 17.60 -12.06 -9.07
N MET A 116 17.29 -11.14 -8.18
CA MET A 116 16.68 -11.42 -6.89
C MET A 116 15.35 -10.66 -6.77
N VAL A 117 14.29 -11.37 -6.44
CA VAL A 117 12.97 -10.78 -6.19
C VAL A 117 12.47 -11.25 -4.83
N GLU A 118 12.14 -10.30 -3.98
CA GLU A 118 11.60 -10.52 -2.65
C GLU A 118 10.18 -9.97 -2.61
N HIS A 119 9.25 -10.75 -2.05
CA HIS A 119 7.86 -10.34 -1.88
C HIS A 119 7.37 -10.73 -0.49
N GLU A 120 6.90 -9.72 0.24
CA GLU A 120 6.28 -9.88 1.55
C GLU A 120 4.85 -9.37 1.49
N ALA A 121 3.93 -10.09 2.09
CA ALA A 121 2.53 -9.67 2.22
C ALA A 121 2.03 -9.98 3.63
N THR A 122 1.45 -8.98 4.28
CA THR A 122 0.84 -9.14 5.60
C THR A 122 -0.59 -8.63 5.60
N THR A 123 -1.44 -9.27 6.40
CA THR A 123 -2.77 -8.76 6.70
C THR A 123 -2.97 -8.78 8.20
N SER A 124 -3.27 -7.63 8.76
CA SER A 124 -3.54 -7.47 10.18
C SER A 124 -4.90 -6.83 10.39
N LYS A 125 -5.49 -7.08 11.55
CA LYS A 125 -6.70 -6.41 12.01
C LYS A 125 -6.36 -5.57 13.23
N ILE A 126 -6.97 -4.40 13.36
CA ILE A 126 -6.85 -3.63 14.60
C ILE A 126 -7.44 -4.46 15.74
N GLY A 127 -6.61 -4.77 16.72
CA GLY A 127 -7.01 -5.54 17.90
C GLY A 127 -7.76 -4.66 18.91
N GLU A 128 -8.75 -5.25 19.58
CA GLU A 128 -9.47 -4.60 20.69
C GLU A 128 -8.50 -4.17 21.80
N ASP A 129 -7.44 -4.94 22.03
CA ASP A 129 -6.39 -4.60 23.01
C ASP A 129 -5.65 -3.30 22.69
N GLN A 130 -5.41 -3.01 21.41
CA GLN A 130 -4.76 -1.78 20.98
C GLN A 130 -5.65 -0.56 21.22
N ILE A 131 -6.93 -0.68 20.91
CA ILE A 131 -7.94 0.35 21.17
C ILE A 131 -8.08 0.55 22.68
N PHE A 132 -8.25 -0.53 23.44
CA PHE A 132 -8.35 -0.50 24.89
C PHE A 132 -7.17 0.19 25.53
N TYR A 133 -5.95 -0.08 25.06
CA TYR A 133 -4.74 0.60 25.56
C TYR A 133 -4.77 2.12 25.36
N CYS A 134 -5.32 2.59 24.23
CA CYS A 134 -5.51 4.00 23.96
C CYS A 134 -6.59 4.61 24.87
N LEU A 135 -7.71 3.92 25.04
CA LEU A 135 -8.83 4.34 25.90
C LEU A 135 -8.38 4.51 27.37
N GLN A 136 -7.53 3.60 27.86
CA GLN A 136 -6.96 3.72 29.23
C GLN A 136 -6.10 4.97 29.43
N ARG A 137 -5.65 5.61 28.37
CA ARG A 137 -4.90 6.88 28.38
C ARG A 137 -5.76 8.10 28.06
N GLY A 138 -7.08 7.94 28.03
CA GLY A 138 -8.01 9.04 27.77
C GLY A 138 -8.10 9.44 26.30
N ILE A 139 -7.58 8.61 25.38
CA ILE A 139 -7.76 8.79 23.93
C ILE A 139 -9.06 8.09 23.57
N ASP A 140 -10.03 8.79 23.01
CA ASP A 140 -11.27 8.18 22.54
C ASP A 140 -11.04 7.25 21.35
N GLU A 141 -12.02 6.42 21.03
CA GLU A 141 -11.91 5.37 20.04
C GLU A 141 -11.62 5.91 18.63
N GLU A 142 -12.26 7.00 18.22
CA GLU A 142 -12.03 7.64 16.92
C GLU A 142 -10.59 8.13 16.78
N ASN A 143 -10.09 8.83 17.80
CA ASN A 143 -8.71 9.32 17.82
C ASN A 143 -7.70 8.16 17.92
N ALA A 144 -8.02 7.07 18.63
CA ALA A 144 -7.18 5.88 18.70
C ALA A 144 -7.02 5.24 17.30
N ILE A 145 -8.11 5.08 16.56
CA ILE A 145 -8.09 4.55 15.20
C ILE A 145 -7.32 5.46 14.26
N ALA A 146 -7.59 6.77 14.32
CA ALA A 146 -6.86 7.75 13.50
C ALA A 146 -5.34 7.70 13.78
N LEU A 147 -4.93 7.53 15.03
CA LEU A 147 -3.52 7.40 15.43
C LEU A 147 -2.89 6.13 14.82
N ILE A 148 -3.56 4.99 14.92
CA ILE A 148 -3.09 3.70 14.40
C ILE A 148 -2.97 3.77 12.87
N VAL A 149 -4.00 4.27 12.18
CA VAL A 149 -4.04 4.39 10.72
C VAL A 149 -2.96 5.34 10.20
N ASN A 150 -2.80 6.51 10.81
CA ASN A 150 -1.75 7.44 10.45
C ASN A 150 -0.35 6.86 10.68
N GLY A 151 -0.17 6.11 11.76
CA GLY A 151 1.07 5.38 12.04
C GLY A 151 1.37 4.33 10.96
N TYR A 152 0.35 3.60 10.53
CA TYR A 152 0.45 2.57 9.50
C TYR A 152 0.78 3.14 8.12
N ALA A 153 0.17 4.26 7.74
CA ALA A 153 0.41 4.93 6.47
C ALA A 153 1.72 5.76 6.43
N LYS A 154 2.35 5.98 7.59
CA LYS A 154 3.47 6.92 7.77
C LYS A 154 4.63 6.71 6.80
N GLU A 155 4.97 5.46 6.47
CA GLU A 155 6.07 5.16 5.55
C GLU A 155 5.82 5.73 4.15
N VAL A 156 4.59 5.61 3.65
CA VAL A 156 4.18 6.17 2.35
C VAL A 156 4.07 7.68 2.42
N LEU A 157 3.43 8.21 3.45
CA LEU A 157 3.19 9.64 3.61
C LEU A 157 4.48 10.46 3.73
N LYS A 158 5.55 9.88 4.29
CA LYS A 158 6.88 10.50 4.36
C LYS A 158 7.54 10.73 2.99
N GLN A 159 7.08 10.07 1.93
CA GLN A 159 7.58 10.26 0.56
C GLN A 159 6.96 11.49 -0.12
N LEU A 160 5.90 12.05 0.46
CA LEU A 160 5.22 13.23 -0.04
C LEU A 160 5.89 14.52 0.48
N PRO A 161 5.87 15.60 -0.31
CA PRO A 161 6.11 16.94 0.22
C PRO A 161 5.20 17.23 1.40
N MET A 162 5.65 18.07 2.33
CA MET A 162 4.97 18.30 3.62
C MET A 162 3.50 18.71 3.44
N GLU A 163 3.21 19.59 2.50
CA GLU A 163 1.87 20.11 2.23
C GLU A 163 0.91 18.98 1.82
N PHE A 164 1.36 18.12 0.90
CA PHE A 164 0.58 16.95 0.45
C PHE A 164 0.46 15.88 1.54
N SER A 165 1.49 15.72 2.37
CA SER A 165 1.44 14.76 3.48
C SER A 165 0.38 15.15 4.52
N VAL A 166 0.30 16.45 4.87
CA VAL A 166 -0.70 16.97 5.80
C VAL A 166 -2.12 16.80 5.23
N GLU A 167 -2.32 17.13 3.96
CA GLU A 167 -3.59 16.97 3.28
C GLU A 167 -4.01 15.49 3.21
N ALA A 168 -3.08 14.60 2.87
CA ALA A 168 -3.33 13.16 2.84
C ALA A 168 -3.73 12.63 4.21
N GLN A 169 -3.05 13.02 5.29
CA GLN A 169 -3.42 12.64 6.66
C GLN A 169 -4.85 13.06 7.02
N LYS A 170 -5.24 14.26 6.61
CA LYS A 170 -6.59 14.77 6.82
C LYS A 170 -7.64 13.96 6.06
N LEU A 171 -7.37 13.64 4.79
CA LEU A 171 -8.25 12.81 3.96
C LEU A 171 -8.40 11.39 4.50
N LEU A 172 -7.33 10.79 5.02
CA LEU A 172 -7.37 9.47 5.65
C LEU A 172 -8.30 9.47 6.87
N SER A 173 -8.19 10.48 7.73
CA SER A 173 -9.05 10.61 8.91
C SER A 173 -10.52 10.80 8.52
N LEU A 174 -10.82 11.71 7.58
CA LEU A 174 -12.18 11.97 7.09
C LEU A 174 -12.81 10.73 6.42
N THR A 175 -12.03 9.94 5.68
CA THR A 175 -12.54 8.74 5.03
C THR A 175 -12.98 7.68 6.03
N LEU A 176 -12.37 7.65 7.21
CA LEU A 176 -12.64 6.66 8.25
C LEU A 176 -13.61 7.16 9.34
N GLU A 177 -14.06 8.42 9.27
CA GLU A 177 -15.12 8.93 10.16
C GLU A 177 -16.37 8.04 10.05
N GLY A 178 -16.91 7.65 11.20
CA GLY A 178 -18.09 6.78 11.26
C GLY A 178 -17.85 5.32 10.85
N SER A 179 -16.59 4.90 10.67
CA SER A 179 -16.27 3.49 10.38
C SER A 179 -16.29 2.58 11.62
N VAL A 180 -16.45 3.20 12.79
CA VAL A 180 -16.56 2.55 14.09
C VAL A 180 -18.01 2.64 14.55
N GLY A 181 -18.74 1.54 14.48
CA GLY A 181 -20.12 1.41 14.89
C GLY A 181 -20.61 -0.01 14.70
#